data_179ff6519028dca512e45c75c60c701e
#
_entry.id   179ff6519028dca512e45c75c60c701e
#
_cell.length_a   1.000
_cell.length_b   1.000
_cell.length_c   1.000
_cell.angle_alpha   90.00
_cell.angle_beta   90.00
_cell.angle_gamma   90.00
#
_symmetry.space_group_name_H-M   'P 1'
#
loop_
_entity.id
_entity.type
_entity.pdbx_description
1 polymer ?
#
loop_
_entity_poly.entity_id
_entity_poly.type
_entity_poly.pdbx_seq_one_letter_code
_entity_poly.pdbx_strand_id
1 'polypeptide(L)'
;MKTKYFLIALLMFVLAACKPADQQNQFSATDITGADFAQSLNLTDHTGKPRALTDFKGKVVALFFGYTHCPDVCPTTLSEVAQVRDDLGSDAESVQPIFISIDPERDKRLVLAGYTKAFHPAILGLAGSEEETKSAAASFKIFYEREADTSSPDGYTMAHSPGLYLISPDGEWLRQFTYGTSAAEILSDLQSRL
;
A
#
# COMPACT_ATOMS: atom_id res chain seq x y z
N MET A 1 -29.51 -42.83 -42.04
CA MET A 1 -28.86 -41.51 -42.23
C MET A 1 -29.30 -40.46 -41.21
N LYS A 2 -30.55 -40.41 -40.79
CA LYS A 2 -31.07 -39.37 -39.85
C LYS A 2 -30.48 -39.46 -38.42
N THR A 3 -30.10 -40.62 -37.95
CA THR A 3 -29.57 -40.84 -36.57
C THR A 3 -28.13 -40.31 -36.39
N LYS A 4 -27.31 -40.31 -37.43
CA LYS A 4 -25.94 -39.78 -37.38
C LYS A 4 -25.93 -38.25 -37.21
N TYR A 5 -26.85 -37.53 -37.83
CA TYR A 5 -26.94 -36.05 -37.70
C TYR A 5 -27.47 -35.64 -36.35
N PHE A 6 -28.33 -36.47 -35.72
CA PHE A 6 -28.82 -36.18 -34.37
C PHE A 6 -27.73 -36.28 -33.31
N LEU A 7 -26.83 -37.25 -33.42
CA LEU A 7 -25.67 -37.42 -32.53
C LEU A 7 -24.65 -36.27 -32.71
N ILE A 8 -24.41 -35.80 -33.93
CA ILE A 8 -23.51 -34.70 -34.20
C ILE A 8 -24.08 -33.37 -33.66
N ALA A 9 -25.40 -33.15 -33.80
CA ALA A 9 -26.06 -31.95 -33.26
C ALA A 9 -26.06 -31.93 -31.72
N LEU A 10 -26.20 -33.10 -31.07
CA LEU A 10 -26.13 -33.23 -29.61
C LEU A 10 -24.69 -32.95 -29.09
N LEU A 11 -23.67 -33.42 -29.83
CA LEU A 11 -22.26 -33.19 -29.47
C LEU A 11 -21.84 -31.71 -29.59
N MET A 12 -22.37 -30.97 -30.56
CA MET A 12 -22.12 -29.53 -30.71
C MET A 12 -22.79 -28.69 -29.62
N PHE A 13 -23.88 -29.14 -29.05
CA PHE A 13 -24.59 -28.42 -27.98
C PHE A 13 -23.87 -28.48 -26.62
N VAL A 14 -23.07 -29.53 -26.38
CA VAL A 14 -22.29 -29.70 -25.14
C VAL A 14 -21.06 -28.81 -25.11
N LEU A 15 -20.50 -28.41 -26.27
CA LEU A 15 -19.33 -27.54 -26.36
C LEU A 15 -19.64 -26.05 -26.14
N ALA A 16 -20.90 -25.64 -26.20
CA ALA A 16 -21.31 -24.25 -25.98
C ALA A 16 -21.55 -23.90 -24.50
N ALA A 17 -21.43 -24.85 -23.58
CA ALA A 17 -21.69 -24.65 -22.16
C ALA A 17 -20.44 -24.25 -21.33
N CYS A 18 -19.26 -24.21 -21.93
CA CYS A 18 -18.11 -23.58 -21.28
C CYS A 18 -18.23 -22.06 -21.42
N LYS A 19 -18.99 -21.42 -20.53
CA LYS A 19 -18.77 -20.00 -20.25
C LYS A 19 -17.33 -19.89 -19.76
N PRO A 20 -16.50 -18.97 -20.33
CA PRO A 20 -15.25 -18.66 -19.69
C PRO A 20 -15.59 -18.27 -18.25
N ALA A 21 -14.93 -18.92 -17.28
CA ALA A 21 -14.99 -18.46 -15.91
C ALA A 21 -14.69 -16.97 -15.95
N ASP A 22 -15.64 -16.17 -15.48
CA ASP A 22 -15.42 -14.74 -15.25
C ASP A 22 -14.10 -14.68 -14.49
N GLN A 23 -13.05 -14.17 -15.13
CA GLN A 23 -11.85 -13.77 -14.41
C GLN A 23 -12.36 -12.62 -13.53
N GLN A 24 -12.93 -12.98 -12.39
CA GLN A 24 -13.05 -12.07 -11.28
C GLN A 24 -11.65 -11.50 -11.16
N ASN A 25 -11.52 -10.21 -11.52
CA ASN A 25 -10.37 -9.43 -11.15
C ASN A 25 -10.12 -9.77 -9.67
N GLN A 26 -9.15 -10.64 -9.41
CA GLN A 26 -8.67 -10.83 -8.05
C GLN A 26 -8.10 -9.46 -7.73
N PHE A 27 -8.91 -8.65 -7.05
CA PHE A 27 -8.42 -7.40 -6.47
C PHE A 27 -7.16 -7.77 -5.71
N SER A 28 -6.05 -7.14 -6.06
CA SER A 28 -4.79 -7.25 -5.36
C SER A 28 -4.90 -6.65 -3.95
N ALA A 29 -6.14 -6.50 -3.46
CA ALA A 29 -6.50 -5.89 -2.20
C ALA A 29 -7.25 -6.87 -1.30
N THR A 30 -6.79 -7.00 -0.06
CA THR A 30 -7.48 -7.73 1.00
C THR A 30 -8.36 -6.75 1.79
N ASP A 31 -9.63 -7.11 2.00
CA ASP A 31 -10.50 -6.40 2.94
C ASP A 31 -10.06 -6.72 4.36
N ILE A 32 -9.67 -5.70 5.10
CA ILE A 32 -9.26 -5.80 6.50
C ILE A 32 -10.14 -4.93 7.42
N THR A 33 -11.35 -4.58 6.95
CA THR A 33 -12.31 -3.78 7.71
C THR A 33 -12.67 -4.52 9.01
N GLY A 34 -12.62 -3.80 10.13
CA GLY A 34 -12.90 -4.35 11.44
C GLY A 34 -11.76 -5.18 12.06
N ALA A 35 -10.59 -5.21 11.44
CA ALA A 35 -9.41 -5.83 12.05
C ALA A 35 -9.05 -5.10 13.35
N ASP A 36 -8.93 -5.87 14.44
CA ASP A 36 -8.61 -5.34 15.78
C ASP A 36 -7.09 -5.23 15.94
N PHE A 37 -6.50 -4.21 15.31
CA PHE A 37 -5.10 -3.85 15.50
C PHE A 37 -5.01 -2.53 16.26
N ALA A 38 -4.16 -2.49 17.28
CA ALA A 38 -3.86 -1.26 17.99
C ALA A 38 -3.11 -0.30 17.05
N GLN A 39 -3.75 0.79 16.64
CA GLN A 39 -3.21 1.75 15.69
C GLN A 39 -2.49 2.87 16.45
N SER A 40 -1.38 2.54 17.09
CA SER A 40 -0.55 3.53 17.77
C SER A 40 0.51 4.05 16.84
N LEU A 41 0.34 5.27 16.35
CA LEU A 41 1.33 6.02 15.58
C LEU A 41 1.82 7.17 16.44
N ASN A 42 3.09 7.12 16.84
CA ASN A 42 3.77 8.20 17.57
C ASN A 42 5.16 8.36 16.94
N LEU A 43 5.22 9.09 15.85
CA LEU A 43 6.44 9.33 15.08
C LEU A 43 6.58 10.82 14.77
N THR A 44 7.74 11.22 14.30
CA THR A 44 7.99 12.62 13.88
C THR A 44 8.02 12.71 12.36
N ASP A 45 7.32 13.70 11.80
CA ASP A 45 7.34 13.90 10.38
C ASP A 45 8.65 14.59 9.89
N HIS A 46 8.85 14.56 8.59
CA HIS A 46 10.04 15.13 7.96
C HIS A 46 10.16 16.67 8.15
N THR A 47 9.12 17.37 8.65
CA THR A 47 9.18 18.78 9.03
C THR A 47 9.61 18.97 10.49
N GLY A 48 9.62 17.91 11.29
CA GLY A 48 9.97 17.90 12.71
C GLY A 48 8.77 17.97 13.66
N LYS A 49 7.55 17.82 13.14
CA LYS A 49 6.33 17.81 13.95
C LYS A 49 6.00 16.39 14.42
N PRO A 50 5.76 16.16 15.74
CA PRO A 50 5.20 14.89 16.20
C PRO A 50 3.84 14.63 15.58
N ARG A 51 3.59 13.36 15.21
CA ARG A 51 2.35 12.91 14.56
C ARG A 51 1.77 11.69 15.25
N ALA A 52 0.44 11.74 15.38
CA ALA A 52 -0.39 10.60 15.74
C ALA A 52 -1.41 10.34 14.61
N LEU A 53 -1.98 9.15 14.56
CA LEU A 53 -3.00 8.82 13.54
C LEU A 53 -4.22 9.76 13.65
N THR A 54 -4.54 10.21 14.86
CA THR A 54 -5.62 11.18 15.12
C THR A 54 -5.44 12.54 14.46
N ASP A 55 -4.20 12.90 14.05
CA ASP A 55 -3.95 14.16 13.32
C ASP A 55 -4.54 14.15 11.91
N PHE A 56 -4.91 12.98 11.41
CA PHE A 56 -5.42 12.77 10.06
C PHE A 56 -6.92 12.47 10.03
N LYS A 57 -7.63 12.64 11.16
CA LYS A 57 -9.08 12.48 11.20
C LYS A 57 -9.78 13.28 10.12
N GLY A 58 -10.80 12.67 9.50
CA GLY A 58 -11.53 13.25 8.37
C GLY A 58 -10.88 13.01 7.01
N LYS A 59 -9.73 12.32 6.96
CA LYS A 59 -9.07 11.92 5.71
C LYS A 59 -8.88 10.41 5.66
N VAL A 60 -8.97 9.84 4.48
CA VAL A 60 -8.46 8.48 4.25
C VAL A 60 -6.94 8.53 4.31
N VAL A 61 -6.32 7.69 5.11
CA VAL A 61 -4.85 7.59 5.19
C VAL A 61 -4.39 6.44 4.30
N ALA A 62 -3.52 6.73 3.33
CA ALA A 62 -2.82 5.74 2.52
C ALA A 62 -1.40 5.56 3.10
N LEU A 63 -1.18 4.49 3.86
CA LEU A 63 -0.01 4.27 4.68
C LEU A 63 0.87 3.15 4.14
N PHE A 64 2.17 3.42 4.01
CA PHE A 64 3.17 2.49 3.52
C PHE A 64 4.41 2.49 4.41
N PHE A 65 4.87 1.29 4.84
CA PHE A 65 6.12 1.12 5.55
C PHE A 65 7.23 0.75 4.57
N GLY A 66 8.39 1.41 4.69
CA GLY A 66 9.50 1.18 3.79
C GLY A 66 10.77 1.90 4.25
N TYR A 67 11.76 2.01 3.37
CA TYR A 67 13.01 2.71 3.63
C TYR A 67 13.57 3.32 2.35
N THR A 68 14.37 4.39 2.49
CA THR A 68 14.81 5.20 1.32
C THR A 68 15.83 4.48 0.43
N HIS A 69 16.52 3.48 0.96
CA HIS A 69 17.52 2.68 0.24
C HIS A 69 16.94 1.40 -0.39
N CYS A 70 15.61 1.26 -0.41
CA CYS A 70 14.95 0.15 -1.08
C CYS A 70 15.11 0.28 -2.62
N PRO A 71 15.64 -0.74 -3.31
CA PRO A 71 15.96 -0.61 -4.73
C PRO A 71 14.74 -0.74 -5.66
N ASP A 72 13.61 -1.28 -5.20
CA ASP A 72 12.50 -1.67 -6.09
C ASP A 72 11.12 -1.41 -5.50
N VAL A 73 10.73 -2.11 -4.44
CA VAL A 73 9.34 -2.11 -3.92
C VAL A 73 8.89 -0.71 -3.47
N CYS A 74 9.73 0.02 -2.74
CA CYS A 74 9.36 1.32 -2.18
C CYS A 74 9.19 2.39 -3.26
N PRO A 75 10.13 2.59 -4.21
CA PRO A 75 9.94 3.58 -5.26
C PRO A 75 8.76 3.25 -6.17
N THR A 76 8.52 1.98 -6.49
CA THR A 76 7.37 1.56 -7.29
C THR A 76 6.05 1.90 -6.56
N THR A 77 5.90 1.50 -5.30
CA THR A 77 4.69 1.78 -4.52
C THR A 77 4.44 3.29 -4.36
N LEU A 78 5.49 4.07 -4.08
CA LEU A 78 5.34 5.53 -3.94
C LEU A 78 5.00 6.23 -5.27
N SER A 79 5.45 5.69 -6.41
CA SER A 79 5.04 6.18 -7.74
C SER A 79 3.56 5.92 -7.99
N GLU A 80 3.04 4.74 -7.64
CA GLU A 80 1.60 4.44 -7.74
C GLU A 80 0.78 5.37 -6.82
N VAL A 81 1.23 5.59 -5.59
CA VAL A 81 0.58 6.51 -4.64
C VAL A 81 0.58 7.95 -5.15
N ALA A 82 1.67 8.40 -5.76
CA ALA A 82 1.77 9.72 -6.37
C ALA A 82 0.79 9.88 -7.53
N GLN A 83 0.72 8.88 -8.42
CA GLN A 83 -0.24 8.86 -9.53
C GLN A 83 -1.68 8.90 -9.03
N VAL A 84 -2.03 8.09 -8.02
CA VAL A 84 -3.36 8.11 -7.39
C VAL A 84 -3.69 9.50 -6.85
N ARG A 85 -2.72 10.15 -6.19
CA ARG A 85 -2.91 11.50 -5.62
C ARG A 85 -3.22 12.54 -6.70
N ASP A 86 -2.53 12.46 -7.85
CA ASP A 86 -2.77 13.33 -8.99
C ASP A 86 -4.14 13.06 -9.65
N ASP A 87 -4.51 11.79 -9.81
CA ASP A 87 -5.74 11.34 -10.46
C ASP A 87 -7.01 11.58 -9.62
N LEU A 88 -6.89 11.75 -8.29
CA LEU A 88 -7.99 12.12 -7.40
C LEU A 88 -8.54 13.52 -7.67
N GLY A 89 -7.78 14.41 -8.30
CA GLY A 89 -8.24 15.75 -8.67
C GLY A 89 -8.76 16.54 -7.47
N SER A 90 -10.06 16.90 -7.47
CA SER A 90 -10.69 17.66 -6.37
C SER A 90 -10.73 16.90 -5.05
N ASP A 91 -10.75 15.58 -5.08
CA ASP A 91 -10.84 14.73 -3.89
C ASP A 91 -9.47 14.45 -3.27
N ALA A 92 -8.41 14.91 -3.91
CA ALA A 92 -7.05 14.70 -3.47
C ALA A 92 -6.82 15.10 -2.00
N GLU A 93 -7.44 16.20 -1.52
CA GLU A 93 -7.29 16.67 -0.13
C GLU A 93 -7.97 15.76 0.90
N SER A 94 -8.87 14.87 0.48
CA SER A 94 -9.52 13.88 1.33
C SER A 94 -8.64 12.65 1.61
N VAL A 95 -7.47 12.54 0.95
CA VAL A 95 -6.53 11.43 1.11
C VAL A 95 -5.18 11.95 1.58
N GLN A 96 -4.64 11.37 2.65
CA GLN A 96 -3.30 11.66 3.16
C GLN A 96 -2.36 10.49 2.92
N PRO A 97 -1.45 10.56 1.96
CA PRO A 97 -0.41 9.55 1.82
C PRO A 97 0.68 9.74 2.88
N ILE A 98 1.07 8.61 3.51
CA ILE A 98 2.08 8.56 4.57
C ILE A 98 3.09 7.46 4.26
N PHE A 99 4.36 7.82 4.26
CA PHE A 99 5.49 6.91 4.21
C PHE A 99 6.15 6.82 5.59
N ILE A 100 6.19 5.62 6.19
CA ILE A 100 6.84 5.39 7.49
C ILE A 100 8.16 4.66 7.27
N SER A 101 9.25 5.29 7.68
CA SER A 101 10.55 4.64 7.61
C SER A 101 10.70 3.55 8.67
N ILE A 102 11.22 2.39 8.23
CA ILE A 102 11.63 1.27 9.08
C ILE A 102 13.15 1.23 9.29
N ASP A 103 13.88 2.21 8.79
CA ASP A 103 15.33 2.32 8.87
C ASP A 103 15.77 3.67 9.46
N PRO A 104 15.57 3.90 10.75
CA PRO A 104 15.86 5.17 11.39
C PRO A 104 17.37 5.51 11.39
N GLU A 105 18.23 4.55 11.08
CA GLU A 105 19.69 4.77 10.99
C GLU A 105 20.05 5.57 9.73
N ARG A 106 19.51 5.19 8.56
CA ARG A 106 19.78 5.87 7.28
C ARG A 106 18.78 6.97 6.97
N ASP A 107 17.51 6.77 7.31
CA ASP A 107 16.41 7.64 6.92
C ASP A 107 16.24 8.83 7.87
N LYS A 108 17.29 9.66 7.95
CA LYS A 108 17.21 10.89 8.74
C LYS A 108 16.20 11.85 8.11
N ARG A 109 15.65 12.73 8.93
CA ARG A 109 14.59 13.67 8.56
C ARG A 109 14.78 14.37 7.22
N LEU A 110 15.99 14.87 6.94
CA LEU A 110 16.27 15.56 5.68
C LEU A 110 16.32 14.61 4.47
N VAL A 111 16.85 13.39 4.68
CA VAL A 111 16.85 12.32 3.65
C VAL A 111 15.42 11.97 3.32
N LEU A 112 14.60 11.71 4.34
CA LEU A 112 13.19 11.37 4.19
C LEU A 112 12.39 12.47 3.50
N ALA A 113 12.62 13.75 3.85
CA ALA A 113 12.00 14.91 3.20
C ALA A 113 12.33 14.97 1.70
N GLY A 114 13.58 14.75 1.33
CA GLY A 114 14.01 14.74 -0.07
C GLY A 114 13.40 13.56 -0.83
N TYR A 115 13.41 12.38 -0.22
CA TYR A 115 12.90 11.16 -0.82
C TYR A 115 11.41 11.23 -1.11
N THR A 116 10.58 11.52 -0.11
CA THR A 116 9.12 11.57 -0.30
C THR A 116 8.70 12.66 -1.28
N LYS A 117 9.34 13.84 -1.20
CA LYS A 117 9.07 14.96 -2.11
C LYS A 117 9.42 14.65 -3.57
N ALA A 118 10.40 13.76 -3.81
CA ALA A 118 10.77 13.37 -5.17
C ALA A 118 9.63 12.61 -5.89
N PHE A 119 8.75 11.94 -5.15
CA PHE A 119 7.56 11.29 -5.72
C PHE A 119 6.37 12.26 -5.79
N HIS A 120 5.97 12.82 -4.64
CA HIS A 120 4.89 13.81 -4.60
C HIS A 120 4.97 14.65 -3.31
N PRO A 121 4.76 15.99 -3.38
CA PRO A 121 4.88 16.87 -2.22
C PRO A 121 3.86 16.60 -1.10
N ALA A 122 2.72 15.96 -1.39
CA ALA A 122 1.72 15.60 -0.38
C ALA A 122 2.10 14.34 0.43
N ILE A 123 3.10 13.55 0.01
CA ILE A 123 3.54 12.37 0.75
C ILE A 123 4.26 12.81 2.02
N LEU A 124 3.67 12.50 3.17
CA LEU A 124 4.26 12.81 4.46
C LEU A 124 5.19 11.68 4.90
N GLY A 125 6.49 11.97 5.02
CA GLY A 125 7.46 11.01 5.54
C GLY A 125 7.50 11.08 7.07
N LEU A 126 7.38 9.93 7.74
CA LEU A 126 7.47 9.77 9.19
C LEU A 126 8.66 8.89 9.54
N ALA A 127 9.39 9.29 10.59
CA ALA A 127 10.46 8.50 11.19
C ALA A 127 10.46 8.70 12.71
N GLY A 128 11.10 7.78 13.41
CA GLY A 128 11.28 7.83 14.85
C GLY A 128 12.66 7.32 15.25
N SER A 129 12.86 7.11 16.54
CA SER A 129 13.93 6.27 17.08
C SER A 129 13.69 4.81 16.69
N GLU A 130 14.67 3.95 16.93
CA GLU A 130 14.51 2.50 16.73
C GLU A 130 13.36 1.94 17.56
N GLU A 131 13.21 2.39 18.81
CA GLU A 131 12.14 1.96 19.70
C GLU A 131 10.77 2.44 19.21
N GLU A 132 10.64 3.69 18.80
CA GLU A 132 9.39 4.25 18.24
C GLU A 132 9.01 3.56 16.93
N THR A 133 9.98 3.29 16.05
CA THR A 133 9.79 2.54 14.81
C THR A 133 9.29 1.13 15.09
N LYS A 134 9.92 0.42 16.04
CA LYS A 134 9.51 -0.93 16.46
C LYS A 134 8.10 -0.94 17.04
N SER A 135 7.79 0.05 17.87
CA SER A 135 6.45 0.20 18.45
C SER A 135 5.39 0.44 17.37
N ALA A 136 5.65 1.34 16.43
CA ALA A 136 4.76 1.60 15.29
C ALA A 136 4.57 0.34 14.45
N ALA A 137 5.65 -0.31 14.01
CA ALA A 137 5.57 -1.52 13.19
C ALA A 137 4.76 -2.63 13.89
N ALA A 138 5.01 -2.87 15.18
CA ALA A 138 4.26 -3.85 15.97
C ALA A 138 2.76 -3.52 16.05
N SER A 139 2.42 -2.24 16.24
CA SER A 139 1.04 -1.74 16.29
C SER A 139 0.29 -1.99 14.96
N PHE A 140 0.97 -1.84 13.84
CA PHE A 140 0.42 -2.06 12.50
C PHE A 140 0.62 -3.50 11.97
N LYS A 141 1.16 -4.43 12.81
CA LYS A 141 1.47 -5.80 12.44
C LYS A 141 2.43 -5.91 11.24
N ILE A 142 3.35 -4.96 11.14
CA ILE A 142 4.38 -4.94 10.12
C ILE A 142 5.60 -5.72 10.64
N PHE A 143 5.99 -6.74 9.91
CA PHE A 143 7.29 -7.37 10.08
C PHE A 143 8.36 -6.53 9.38
N TYR A 144 9.51 -6.36 10.01
CA TYR A 144 10.73 -5.87 9.36
C TYR A 144 11.96 -6.42 10.07
N GLU A 145 13.04 -6.59 9.32
CA GLU A 145 14.30 -7.10 9.81
C GLU A 145 15.46 -6.55 8.97
N ARG A 146 16.60 -6.31 9.63
CA ARG A 146 17.85 -5.97 8.95
C ARG A 146 18.53 -7.24 8.49
N GLU A 147 18.87 -7.32 7.22
CA GLU A 147 19.60 -8.43 6.59
C GLU A 147 20.94 -7.95 6.06
N ALA A 148 22.00 -8.76 6.28
CA ALA A 148 23.30 -8.46 5.71
C ALA A 148 23.25 -8.56 4.17
N ASP A 149 23.75 -7.52 3.50
CA ASP A 149 23.82 -7.47 2.04
C ASP A 149 25.12 -6.80 1.61
N THR A 150 26.05 -7.62 1.12
CA THR A 150 27.37 -7.16 0.66
C THR A 150 27.31 -6.36 -0.64
N SER A 151 26.19 -6.38 -1.35
CA SER A 151 25.95 -5.56 -2.55
C SER A 151 25.48 -4.16 -2.21
N SER A 152 24.92 -3.95 -1.02
CA SER A 152 24.53 -2.66 -0.51
C SER A 152 25.76 -1.84 -0.06
N PRO A 153 25.86 -0.54 -0.39
CA PRO A 153 26.97 0.31 0.05
C PRO A 153 27.16 0.33 1.57
N ASP A 154 26.09 0.18 2.33
CA ASP A 154 26.11 0.20 3.80
C ASP A 154 26.17 -1.20 4.42
N GLY A 155 26.30 -2.24 3.59
CA GLY A 155 26.45 -3.65 4.01
C GLY A 155 25.16 -4.31 4.47
N TYR A 156 23.99 -3.69 4.27
CA TYR A 156 22.71 -4.27 4.64
C TYR A 156 21.53 -3.79 3.81
N THR A 157 20.48 -4.59 3.82
CA THR A 157 19.15 -4.30 3.32
C THR A 157 18.10 -4.47 4.44
N MET A 158 16.85 -4.10 4.18
CA MET A 158 15.73 -4.32 5.11
C MET A 158 14.69 -5.23 4.46
N ALA A 159 14.46 -6.39 5.05
CA ALA A 159 13.26 -7.19 4.75
C ALA A 159 12.06 -6.60 5.48
N HIS A 160 10.91 -6.49 4.83
CA HIS A 160 9.68 -6.02 5.49
C HIS A 160 8.42 -6.51 4.77
N SER A 161 7.29 -6.45 5.49
CA SER A 161 5.97 -6.70 4.92
C SER A 161 5.66 -5.66 3.85
N PRO A 162 5.56 -6.01 2.56
CA PRO A 162 5.18 -5.08 1.51
C PRO A 162 3.66 -4.92 1.50
N GLY A 163 3.17 -3.72 1.56
CA GLY A 163 1.73 -3.44 1.45
C GLY A 163 1.41 -1.98 1.66
N LEU A 164 0.47 -1.49 0.84
CA LEU A 164 -0.17 -0.20 1.04
C LEU A 164 -1.46 -0.42 1.82
N TYR A 165 -1.63 0.30 2.90
CA TYR A 165 -2.77 0.18 3.80
C TYR A 165 -3.66 1.41 3.68
N LEU A 166 -4.98 1.20 3.61
CA LEU A 166 -5.97 2.27 3.74
C LEU A 166 -6.60 2.24 5.12
N ILE A 167 -6.69 3.41 5.72
CA ILE A 167 -7.35 3.66 6.99
C ILE A 167 -8.43 4.70 6.76
N SER A 168 -9.62 4.49 7.34
CA SER A 168 -10.77 5.37 7.19
C SER A 168 -10.57 6.75 7.84
N PRO A 169 -11.41 7.74 7.53
CA PRO A 169 -11.41 9.03 8.21
C PRO A 169 -11.59 8.95 9.73
N ASP A 170 -12.20 7.88 10.22
CA ASP A 170 -12.42 7.62 11.65
C ASP A 170 -11.28 6.80 12.29
N GLY A 171 -10.32 6.33 11.50
CA GLY A 171 -9.16 5.59 11.97
C GLY A 171 -9.33 4.07 11.93
N GLU A 172 -10.33 3.54 11.24
CA GLU A 172 -10.53 2.10 11.08
C GLU A 172 -9.78 1.55 9.86
N TRP A 173 -9.35 0.29 9.94
CA TRP A 173 -8.77 -0.41 8.81
C TRP A 173 -9.79 -0.60 7.70
N LEU A 174 -9.36 -0.43 6.45
CA LEU A 174 -10.20 -0.62 5.27
C LEU A 174 -9.63 -1.69 4.35
N ARG A 175 -8.40 -1.49 3.86
CA ARG A 175 -7.77 -2.31 2.81
C ARG A 175 -6.29 -2.49 3.03
N GLN A 176 -5.80 -3.62 2.54
CA GLN A 176 -4.38 -3.85 2.28
C GLN A 176 -4.21 -4.18 0.80
N PHE A 177 -3.46 -3.36 0.08
CA PHE A 177 -3.03 -3.64 -1.29
C PHE A 177 -1.68 -4.33 -1.26
N THR A 178 -1.54 -5.37 -2.08
CA THR A 178 -0.26 -6.06 -2.26
C THR A 178 0.68 -5.26 -3.16
N TYR A 179 1.98 -5.54 -3.08
CA TYR A 179 2.94 -4.99 -4.03
C TYR A 179 2.54 -5.29 -5.48
N GLY A 180 2.68 -4.30 -6.36
CA GLY A 180 2.29 -4.41 -7.76
C GLY A 180 0.83 -4.11 -8.07
N THR A 181 0.02 -3.72 -7.06
CA THR A 181 -1.32 -3.17 -7.34
C THR A 181 -1.18 -1.84 -8.07
N SER A 182 -1.87 -1.70 -9.19
CA SER A 182 -1.79 -0.51 -10.03
C SER A 182 -2.47 0.72 -9.41
N ALA A 183 -2.01 1.92 -9.79
CA ALA A 183 -2.66 3.17 -9.39
C ALA A 183 -4.16 3.19 -9.72
N ALA A 184 -4.56 2.64 -10.88
CA ALA A 184 -5.95 2.59 -11.30
C ALA A 184 -6.83 1.75 -10.36
N GLU A 185 -6.31 0.60 -9.86
CA GLU A 185 -7.03 -0.25 -8.90
C GLU A 185 -7.15 0.43 -7.54
N ILE A 186 -6.06 1.04 -7.05
CA ILE A 186 -6.06 1.79 -5.78
C ILE A 186 -7.04 2.98 -5.87
N LEU A 187 -7.01 3.74 -6.97
CA LEU A 187 -7.89 4.87 -7.22
C LEU A 187 -9.36 4.45 -7.22
N SER A 188 -9.68 3.36 -7.93
CA SER A 188 -11.06 2.83 -8.01
C SER A 188 -11.61 2.45 -6.63
N ASP A 189 -10.81 1.81 -5.77
CA ASP A 189 -11.23 1.49 -4.39
C ASP A 189 -11.40 2.76 -3.55
N LEU A 190 -10.48 3.72 -3.64
CA LEU A 190 -10.56 5.00 -2.93
C LEU A 190 -11.81 5.80 -3.32
N GLN A 191 -12.09 5.95 -4.62
CA GLN A 191 -13.26 6.69 -5.11
C GLN A 191 -14.59 6.09 -4.65
N SER A 192 -14.63 4.79 -4.37
CA SER A 192 -15.82 4.15 -3.81
C SER A 192 -16.09 4.50 -2.33
N ARG A 193 -15.14 5.21 -1.67
CA ARG A 193 -15.13 5.49 -0.22
C ARG A 193 -15.10 6.98 0.13
N LEU A 194 -14.88 7.83 -0.87
CA LEU A 194 -14.89 9.29 -0.75
C LEU A 194 -16.26 9.86 -1.09
#